data_a972860419100c67fc1280fa2b447268
#
_entry.id   a972860419100c67fc1280fa2b447268
#
_cell.length_a   1.000
_cell.length_b   1.000
_cell.length_c   1.000
_cell.angle_alpha   90.00
_cell.angle_beta   90.00
_cell.angle_gamma   90.00
#
_symmetry.space_group_name_H-M   'P 1'
#
loop_
_entity.id
_entity.type
_entity.pdbx_description
1 polymer ?
#
loop_
_entity_poly.entity_id
_entity_poly.type
_entity_poly.pdbx_seq_one_letter_code
_entity_poly.pdbx_strand_id
1 'polypeptide(L)'
;EKNLKMLAQGWHMSQELKKAEPLYKEAAEKSEEGELFVFLGQLYLATDRYDLAMDALQLGLDKGKLKDPVTVNILLGQVSYEQQNFDDATIFFRKALDRLTDIQIKDKKLKEEKQDKLREQALTWLTFTEQEAKRVKILEQRKKDLENS
;
A
#
# COMPACT_ATOMS: atom_id res chain seq x y z
N GLU A 1 18.73 11.20 14.04
CA GLU A 1 17.78 10.25 13.44
C GLU A 1 16.41 10.36 14.12
N LYS A 2 16.38 10.23 15.43
CA LYS A 2 15.14 10.35 16.21
C LYS A 2 14.48 11.72 16.04
N ASN A 3 15.27 12.78 15.98
CA ASN A 3 14.78 14.16 15.80
C ASN A 3 14.17 14.38 14.42
N LEU A 4 14.79 13.81 13.38
CA LEU A 4 14.26 13.90 12.01
C LEU A 4 12.91 13.20 11.88
N LYS A 5 12.77 12.01 12.50
CA LYS A 5 11.51 11.27 12.52
C LYS A 5 10.40 12.06 13.20
N MET A 6 10.68 12.60 14.38
CA MET A 6 9.71 13.40 15.14
C MET A 6 9.28 14.65 14.39
N LEU A 7 10.23 15.34 13.76
CA LEU A 7 9.96 16.57 13.00
C LEU A 7 9.13 16.24 11.76
N ALA A 8 9.47 15.16 11.03
CA ALA A 8 8.72 14.71 9.87
C ALA A 8 7.29 14.35 10.24
N GLN A 9 7.10 13.61 11.34
CA GLN A 9 5.77 13.26 11.83
C GLN A 9 4.95 14.49 12.21
N GLY A 10 5.60 15.51 12.81
CA GLY A 10 4.95 16.77 13.12
C GLY A 10 4.41 17.49 11.89
N TRP A 11 5.22 17.58 10.83
CA TRP A 11 4.80 18.17 9.57
C TRP A 11 3.69 17.35 8.89
N HIS A 12 3.78 16.03 8.96
CA HIS A 12 2.76 15.13 8.41
C HIS A 12 1.41 15.32 9.13
N MET A 13 1.44 15.37 10.46
CA MET A 13 0.23 15.55 11.27
C MET A 13 -0.44 16.90 11.03
N SER A 14 0.34 17.95 10.74
CA SER A 14 -0.20 19.26 10.37
C SER A 14 -0.63 19.36 8.91
N GLN A 15 -0.52 18.27 8.15
CA GLN A 15 -0.82 18.17 6.72
C GLN A 15 0.08 19.05 5.83
N GLU A 16 1.22 19.48 6.33
CA GLU A 16 2.23 20.16 5.52
C GLU A 16 3.14 19.14 4.84
N LEU A 17 2.56 18.37 3.91
CA LEU A 17 3.19 17.20 3.32
C LEU A 17 4.48 17.51 2.56
N LYS A 18 4.56 18.66 1.91
CA LYS A 18 5.77 19.06 1.18
C LYS A 18 6.98 19.23 2.11
N LYS A 19 6.75 19.70 3.32
CA LYS A 19 7.79 19.85 4.33
C LYS A 19 8.18 18.52 4.96
N ALA A 20 7.22 17.61 5.10
CA ALA A 20 7.46 16.29 5.67
C ALA A 20 8.30 15.41 4.74
N GLU A 21 8.11 15.52 3.43
CA GLU A 21 8.74 14.63 2.44
C GLU A 21 10.26 14.52 2.57
N PRO A 22 11.05 15.61 2.51
CA PRO A 22 12.51 15.47 2.60
C PRO A 22 12.98 14.95 3.96
N LEU A 23 12.25 15.23 5.01
CA LEU A 23 12.58 14.76 6.36
C LEU A 23 12.35 13.26 6.49
N TYR A 24 11.23 12.75 5.96
CA TYR A 24 10.96 11.30 5.93
C TYR A 24 11.99 10.56 5.07
N LYS A 25 12.32 11.13 3.92
CA LYS A 25 13.29 10.53 3.00
C LYS A 25 14.66 10.37 3.66
N GLU A 26 15.17 11.43 4.28
CA GLU A 26 16.44 11.41 4.98
C GLU A 26 16.42 10.43 6.16
N ALA A 27 15.39 10.48 6.98
CA ALA A 27 15.23 9.60 8.14
C ALA A 27 15.08 8.14 7.71
N ALA A 28 14.32 7.87 6.63
CA ALA A 28 14.10 6.52 6.11
C ALA A 28 15.39 5.88 5.61
N GLU A 29 16.23 6.66 4.92
CA GLU A 29 17.52 6.17 4.42
C GLU A 29 18.47 5.77 5.55
N LYS A 30 18.43 6.47 6.68
CA LYS A 30 19.27 6.22 7.84
C LYS A 30 18.73 5.15 8.79
N SER A 31 17.44 4.87 8.75
CA SER A 31 16.80 3.91 9.65
C SER A 31 17.04 2.47 9.23
N GLU A 32 17.22 1.59 10.20
CA GLU A 32 17.30 0.15 9.94
C GLU A 32 15.91 -0.49 9.74
N GLU A 33 14.86 0.23 10.13
CA GLU A 33 13.48 -0.24 10.02
C GLU A 33 12.82 0.32 8.77
N GLY A 34 11.92 -0.46 8.18
CA GLY A 34 11.19 -0.06 6.97
C GLY A 34 10.04 0.90 7.19
N GLU A 35 9.64 1.14 8.43
CA GLU A 35 8.44 1.91 8.78
C GLU A 35 8.43 3.33 8.20
N LEU A 36 9.57 4.01 8.19
CA LEU A 36 9.66 5.37 7.66
C LEU A 36 9.48 5.41 6.14
N PHE A 37 9.92 4.37 5.43
CA PHE A 37 9.61 4.24 4.00
C PHE A 37 8.12 4.03 3.76
N VAL A 38 7.44 3.33 4.67
CA VAL A 38 5.98 3.17 4.59
C VAL A 38 5.27 4.51 4.74
N PHE A 39 5.68 5.32 5.71
CA PHE A 39 5.15 6.68 5.89
C PHE A 39 5.40 7.55 4.66
N LEU A 40 6.60 7.46 4.10
CA LEU A 40 6.94 8.18 2.86
C LEU A 40 6.04 7.71 1.70
N GLY A 41 5.82 6.41 1.59
CA GLY A 41 4.91 5.85 0.60
C GLY A 41 3.48 6.35 0.74
N GLN A 42 2.98 6.45 1.96
CA GLN A 42 1.65 7.01 2.24
C GLN A 42 1.56 8.49 1.84
N LEU A 43 2.62 9.24 2.09
CA LEU A 43 2.71 10.64 1.67
C LEU A 43 2.66 10.77 0.15
N TYR A 44 3.40 9.95 -0.57
CA TYR A 44 3.38 9.94 -2.03
C TYR A 44 2.00 9.53 -2.57
N LEU A 45 1.36 8.55 -1.94
CA LEU A 45 0.00 8.14 -2.31
C LEU A 45 -1.00 9.29 -2.11
N ALA A 46 -0.91 10.01 -1.00
CA ALA A 46 -1.77 11.15 -0.69
C ALA A 46 -1.58 12.32 -1.67
N THR A 47 -0.42 12.42 -2.30
CA THR A 47 -0.10 13.47 -3.29
C THR A 47 -0.15 12.96 -4.72
N ASP A 48 -0.76 11.80 -4.96
CA ASP A 48 -0.97 11.19 -6.28
C ASP A 48 0.33 10.89 -7.06
N ARG A 49 1.44 10.72 -6.33
CA ARG A 49 2.73 10.32 -6.91
C ARG A 49 2.91 8.82 -6.78
N TYR A 50 2.19 8.08 -7.62
CA TYR A 50 2.02 6.62 -7.48
C TYR A 50 3.29 5.82 -7.70
N ASP A 51 4.13 6.19 -8.67
CA ASP A 51 5.39 5.49 -8.93
C ASP A 51 6.34 5.60 -7.73
N LEU A 52 6.43 6.80 -7.15
CA LEU A 52 7.24 7.04 -5.95
C LEU A 52 6.68 6.30 -4.74
N ALA A 53 5.34 6.25 -4.63
CA ALA A 53 4.67 5.51 -3.56
C ALA A 53 4.99 4.02 -3.64
N MET A 54 4.93 3.44 -4.84
CA MET A 54 5.26 2.03 -5.06
C MET A 54 6.69 1.73 -4.63
N ASP A 55 7.65 2.55 -5.07
CA ASP A 55 9.07 2.37 -4.73
C ASP A 55 9.31 2.47 -3.22
N ALA A 56 8.73 3.48 -2.57
CA ALA A 56 8.90 3.68 -1.13
C ALA A 56 8.30 2.53 -0.32
N LEU A 57 7.09 2.09 -0.65
CA LEU A 57 6.44 0.97 0.03
C LEU A 57 7.23 -0.34 -0.15
N GLN A 58 7.76 -0.57 -1.34
CA GLN A 58 8.57 -1.74 -1.64
C GLN A 58 9.87 -1.73 -0.84
N LEU A 59 10.55 -0.58 -0.77
CA LEU A 59 11.73 -0.40 0.07
C LEU A 59 11.43 -0.65 1.54
N GLY A 60 10.26 -0.22 2.01
CA GLY A 60 9.81 -0.50 3.37
C GLY A 60 9.69 -1.99 3.65
N LEU A 61 9.08 -2.74 2.73
CA LEU A 61 8.99 -4.20 2.86
C LEU A 61 10.37 -4.86 2.84
N ASP A 62 11.25 -4.42 1.96
CA ASP A 62 12.60 -4.99 1.80
C ASP A 62 13.45 -4.78 3.06
N LYS A 63 13.37 -3.62 3.68
CA LYS A 63 14.04 -3.36 4.96
C LYS A 63 13.48 -4.20 6.10
N GLY A 64 12.17 -4.44 6.09
CA GLY A 64 11.50 -5.24 7.10
C GLY A 64 11.31 -4.54 8.43
N LYS A 65 11.14 -5.30 9.49
CA LYS A 65 10.84 -4.83 10.86
C LYS A 65 9.61 -3.91 10.90
N LEU A 66 8.60 -4.27 10.12
CA LEU A 66 7.36 -3.50 10.03
C LEU A 66 6.40 -3.89 11.15
N LYS A 67 5.72 -2.90 11.70
CA LYS A 67 4.67 -3.13 12.71
C LYS A 67 3.47 -3.84 12.09
N ASP A 68 3.15 -3.50 10.86
CA ASP A 68 1.94 -3.98 10.19
C ASP A 68 2.18 -4.23 8.69
N PRO A 69 2.78 -5.38 8.35
CA PRO A 69 2.99 -5.73 6.94
C PRO A 69 1.69 -5.93 6.16
N VAL A 70 0.58 -6.24 6.84
CA VAL A 70 -0.73 -6.38 6.20
C VAL A 70 -1.16 -5.05 5.57
N THR A 71 -1.08 -3.96 6.35
CA THR A 71 -1.41 -2.62 5.86
C THR A 71 -0.53 -2.22 4.68
N VAL A 72 0.76 -2.57 4.71
CA VAL A 72 1.67 -2.26 3.59
C VAL A 72 1.21 -2.96 2.30
N ASN A 73 0.80 -4.22 2.39
CA ASN A 73 0.27 -4.93 1.22
C ASN A 73 -1.03 -4.31 0.71
N ILE A 74 -1.91 -3.83 1.60
CA ILE A 74 -3.12 -3.11 1.21
C ILE A 74 -2.74 -1.81 0.47
N LEU A 75 -1.77 -1.07 0.99
CA LEU A 75 -1.30 0.16 0.35
C LEU A 75 -0.69 -0.10 -1.03
N LEU A 76 0.11 -1.14 -1.18
CA LEU A 76 0.66 -1.55 -2.47
C LEU A 76 -0.45 -1.90 -3.46
N GLY A 77 -1.48 -2.59 -2.99
CA GLY A 77 -2.65 -2.89 -3.79
C GLY A 77 -3.39 -1.63 -4.24
N GLN A 78 -3.56 -0.66 -3.33
CA GLN A 78 -4.19 0.63 -3.65
C GLN A 78 -3.40 1.40 -4.70
N VAL A 79 -2.08 1.47 -4.56
CA VAL A 79 -1.22 2.13 -5.54
C VAL A 79 -1.35 1.45 -6.91
N SER A 80 -1.28 0.13 -6.94
CA SER A 80 -1.44 -0.64 -8.18
C SER A 80 -2.81 -0.40 -8.83
N TYR A 81 -3.86 -0.32 -8.02
CA TYR A 81 -5.22 0.00 -8.49
C TYR A 81 -5.25 1.38 -9.16
N GLU A 82 -4.67 2.39 -8.51
CA GLU A 82 -4.62 3.76 -9.05
C GLU A 82 -3.81 3.84 -10.35
N GLN A 83 -2.79 3.00 -10.48
CA GLN A 83 -2.03 2.87 -11.73
C GLN A 83 -2.73 2.04 -12.79
N GLN A 84 -3.95 1.57 -12.50
CA GLN A 84 -4.73 0.68 -13.36
C GLN A 84 -4.07 -0.70 -13.60
N ASN A 85 -3.18 -1.09 -12.70
CA ASN A 85 -2.48 -2.37 -12.69
C ASN A 85 -3.27 -3.37 -11.85
N PHE A 86 -4.42 -3.79 -12.36
CA PHE A 86 -5.41 -4.55 -11.59
C PHE A 86 -4.93 -5.96 -11.23
N ASP A 87 -4.14 -6.60 -12.08
CA ASP A 87 -3.58 -7.91 -11.78
C ASP A 87 -2.63 -7.84 -10.57
N ASP A 88 -1.74 -6.86 -10.55
CA ASP A 88 -0.84 -6.64 -9.42
C ASP A 88 -1.60 -6.25 -8.16
N ALA A 89 -2.62 -5.40 -8.29
CA ALA A 89 -3.46 -5.01 -7.16
C ALA A 89 -4.11 -6.23 -6.51
N THR A 90 -4.64 -7.14 -7.33
CA THR A 90 -5.24 -8.39 -6.86
C THR A 90 -4.23 -9.23 -6.06
N ILE A 91 -3.00 -9.34 -6.56
CA ILE A 91 -1.93 -10.09 -5.88
C ILE A 91 -1.64 -9.49 -4.50
N PHE A 92 -1.50 -8.17 -4.41
CA PHE A 92 -1.20 -7.50 -3.14
C PHE A 92 -2.33 -7.64 -2.12
N PHE A 93 -3.58 -7.50 -2.55
CA PHE A 93 -4.73 -7.65 -1.64
C PHE A 93 -4.85 -9.10 -1.14
N ARG A 94 -4.59 -10.08 -1.99
CA ARG A 94 -4.56 -11.49 -1.58
C ARG A 94 -3.44 -11.79 -0.60
N LYS A 95 -2.27 -11.21 -0.81
CA LYS A 95 -1.15 -11.31 0.16
C LYS A 95 -1.53 -10.77 1.53
N ALA A 96 -2.27 -9.65 1.55
CA ALA A 96 -2.76 -9.08 2.81
C ALA A 96 -3.69 -10.05 3.53
N LEU A 97 -4.62 -10.67 2.81
CA LEU A 97 -5.54 -11.66 3.37
C LEU A 97 -4.82 -12.91 3.88
N ASP A 98 -3.84 -13.41 3.14
CA ASP A 98 -3.04 -14.58 3.53
C ASP A 98 -2.26 -14.31 4.82
N ARG A 99 -1.67 -13.13 4.94
CA ARG A 99 -0.95 -12.73 6.16
C ARG A 99 -1.87 -12.63 7.37
N LEU A 100 -3.10 -12.16 7.18
CA LEU A 100 -4.10 -12.12 8.26
C LEU A 100 -4.45 -13.51 8.75
N THR A 101 -4.57 -14.47 7.84
CA THR A 101 -4.81 -15.86 8.18
C THR A 101 -3.64 -16.44 9.00
N ASP A 102 -2.41 -16.19 8.57
CA ASP A 102 -1.21 -16.63 9.28
C ASP A 102 -1.12 -16.06 10.70
N ILE A 103 -1.45 -14.78 10.85
CA ILE A 103 -1.45 -14.10 12.16
C ILE A 103 -2.47 -14.74 13.11
N GLN A 104 -3.65 -15.07 12.61
CA GLN A 104 -4.68 -15.75 13.41
C GLN A 104 -4.22 -17.12 13.91
N ILE A 105 -3.44 -17.83 13.12
CA ILE A 105 -2.97 -19.17 13.45
C ILE A 105 -1.76 -19.14 14.40
N LYS A 106 -0.80 -18.25 14.14
CA LYS A 106 0.51 -18.27 14.82
C LYS A 106 0.64 -17.31 16.00
N ASP A 107 -0.02 -16.15 15.92
CA ASP A 107 0.25 -15.04 16.84
C ASP A 107 -1.01 -14.22 17.06
N LYS A 108 -1.60 -14.30 18.22
CA LYS A 108 -2.76 -13.49 18.60
C LYS A 108 -2.38 -12.04 18.96
N LYS A 109 -1.30 -11.50 18.38
CA LYS A 109 -0.78 -10.17 18.71
C LYS A 109 -1.65 -9.02 18.21
N LEU A 110 -2.33 -9.21 17.08
CA LEU A 110 -3.30 -8.21 16.62
C LEU A 110 -4.65 -8.47 17.30
N LYS A 111 -5.24 -7.43 17.85
CA LYS A 111 -6.58 -7.51 18.40
C LYS A 111 -7.54 -7.94 17.29
N GLU A 112 -8.46 -8.83 17.62
CA GLU A 112 -9.45 -9.38 16.70
C GLU A 112 -10.19 -8.29 15.91
N GLU A 113 -10.58 -7.22 16.59
CA GLU A 113 -11.23 -6.06 15.97
C GLU A 113 -10.39 -5.43 14.86
N LYS A 114 -9.09 -5.26 15.07
CA LYS A 114 -8.17 -4.70 14.07
C LYS A 114 -8.01 -5.66 12.89
N GLN A 115 -7.91 -6.97 13.16
CA GLN A 115 -7.84 -7.99 12.11
C GLN A 115 -9.09 -7.96 11.24
N ASP A 116 -10.27 -7.85 11.84
CA ASP A 116 -11.54 -7.80 11.13
C ASP A 116 -11.64 -6.56 10.22
N LYS A 117 -11.19 -5.40 10.71
CA LYS A 117 -11.16 -4.17 9.91
C LYS A 117 -10.23 -4.30 8.71
N LEU A 118 -9.04 -4.85 8.90
CA LEU A 118 -8.06 -5.05 7.83
C LEU A 118 -8.57 -6.05 6.80
N ARG A 119 -9.21 -7.13 7.25
CA ARG A 119 -9.82 -8.13 6.38
C ARG A 119 -10.93 -7.52 5.53
N GLU A 120 -11.82 -6.77 6.14
CA GLU A 120 -12.92 -6.08 5.44
C GLU A 120 -12.36 -5.11 4.39
N GLN A 121 -11.35 -4.33 4.76
CA GLN A 121 -10.67 -3.40 3.85
C GLN A 121 -10.07 -4.13 2.65
N ALA A 122 -9.32 -5.19 2.90
CA ALA A 122 -8.67 -5.97 1.84
C ALA A 122 -9.70 -6.65 0.93
N LEU A 123 -10.77 -7.20 1.50
CA LEU A 123 -11.85 -7.83 0.72
C LEU A 123 -12.59 -6.82 -0.15
N THR A 124 -12.88 -5.64 0.39
CA THR A 124 -13.54 -4.57 -0.36
C THR A 124 -12.70 -4.14 -1.56
N TRP A 125 -11.42 -3.89 -1.35
CA TRP A 125 -10.50 -3.52 -2.42
C TRP A 125 -10.35 -4.64 -3.45
N LEU A 126 -10.26 -5.88 -2.98
CA LEU A 126 -10.16 -7.05 -3.87
C LEU A 126 -11.40 -7.15 -4.78
N THR A 127 -12.58 -6.97 -4.22
CA THR A 127 -13.84 -7.01 -4.97
C THR A 127 -13.88 -5.93 -6.05
N PHE A 128 -13.56 -4.68 -5.70
CA PHE A 128 -13.50 -3.59 -6.68
C PHE A 128 -12.47 -3.87 -7.78
N THR A 129 -11.30 -4.38 -7.40
CA THR A 129 -10.22 -4.67 -8.33
C THR A 129 -10.62 -5.75 -9.34
N GLU A 130 -11.25 -6.81 -8.87
CA GLU A 130 -11.73 -7.90 -9.73
C GLU A 130 -12.81 -7.42 -10.70
N GLN A 131 -13.71 -6.55 -10.25
CA GLN A 131 -14.73 -5.96 -11.10
C GLN A 131 -14.12 -5.08 -12.19
N GLU A 132 -13.16 -4.24 -11.84
CA GLU A 132 -12.47 -3.37 -12.80
C GLU A 132 -11.64 -4.20 -13.80
N ALA A 133 -10.96 -5.23 -13.34
CA ALA A 133 -10.20 -6.12 -14.22
C ALA A 133 -11.11 -6.79 -15.26
N LYS A 134 -12.29 -7.25 -14.85
CA LYS A 134 -13.29 -7.83 -15.75
C LYS A 134 -13.80 -6.81 -16.76
N ARG A 135 -14.09 -5.59 -16.30
CA ARG A 135 -14.58 -4.52 -17.16
C ARG A 135 -13.56 -4.17 -18.25
N VAL A 136 -12.30 -4.06 -17.89
CA VAL A 136 -11.21 -3.78 -18.83
C VAL A 136 -11.10 -4.88 -19.88
N LYS A 137 -11.15 -6.13 -19.46
CA LYS A 137 -11.09 -7.30 -20.39
C LYS A 137 -12.24 -7.29 -21.38
N ILE A 138 -13.44 -7.00 -20.93
CA ILE A 138 -14.63 -6.90 -21.80
C ILE A 138 -14.45 -5.78 -22.83
N LEU A 139 -13.98 -4.61 -22.42
CA LEU A 139 -13.75 -3.48 -23.32
C LEU A 139 -12.66 -3.78 -24.35
N GLU A 140 -11.58 -4.42 -23.93
CA GLU A 140 -10.51 -4.86 -24.83
C GLU A 140 -11.01 -5.85 -25.87
N GLN A 141 -11.83 -6.80 -25.45
CA GLN A 141 -12.41 -7.80 -26.37
C GLN A 141 -13.35 -7.14 -27.38
N ARG A 142 -14.21 -6.21 -26.94
CA ARG A 142 -15.09 -5.45 -27.83
C ARG A 142 -14.30 -4.65 -28.85
N LYS A 143 -13.21 -4.02 -28.43
CA LYS A 143 -12.32 -3.26 -29.32
C LYS A 143 -11.71 -4.18 -30.39
N LYS A 144 -11.23 -5.36 -30.01
CA LYS A 144 -10.70 -6.35 -30.94
C LYS A 144 -11.75 -6.83 -31.93
N ASP A 145 -12.97 -7.09 -31.46
CA ASP A 145 -14.08 -7.52 -32.30
C ASP A 145 -14.43 -6.45 -33.36
N LEU A 146 -14.41 -5.18 -32.97
CA LEU A 146 -14.65 -4.06 -33.88
C LEU A 146 -13.53 -3.91 -34.92
N GLU A 147 -12.30 -4.11 -34.55
CA GLU A 147 -11.14 -4.05 -35.46
C GLU A 147 -11.14 -5.19 -36.48
N ASN A 148 -11.74 -6.34 -36.12
CA ASN A 148 -11.80 -7.54 -36.94
C ASN A 148 -13.07 -7.65 -37.80
N SER A 149 -14.00 -6.70 -37.70
CA SER A 149 -15.25 -6.69 -38.45
C SER A 149 -15.17 -5.96 -39.80
#